data_db193e803f9b8ad19b8b0cfacbe9cb50
#
_entry.id   db193e803f9b8ad19b8b0cfacbe9cb50
#
_cell.length_a   1.000
_cell.length_b   1.000
_cell.length_c   1.000
_cell.angle_alpha   90.00
_cell.angle_beta   90.00
_cell.angle_gamma   90.00
#
_symmetry.space_group_name_H-M   'P 1'
#
loop_
_entity.id
_entity.type
_entity.pdbx_description
1 polymer ?
#
loop_
_entity_poly.entity_id
_entity_poly.type
_entity_poly.pdbx_seq_one_letter_code
_entity_poly.pdbx_strand_id
1 'polypeptide(L)'
;MKKLVFIIEDDLAQQKMLQVHFEQALGSYIVRCFADPEEMIKHLDEKPFAIVLDHFFNHQTKTGLDYLALLRKKYSSLPIIYHTTLNDESVRERVMKSGAVQYILKDSASLVRLRTALDSIHEKEGRRGFLGRLFR
;
A
#
# COMPACT_ATOMS: atom_id res chain seq x y z
N MET A 1 -17.53 -7.98 -3.10
CA MET A 1 -16.35 -8.79 -2.75
C MET A 1 -15.30 -7.90 -2.08
N LYS A 2 -14.73 -8.36 -0.97
CA LYS A 2 -13.69 -7.62 -0.28
C LYS A 2 -12.37 -7.63 -1.06
N LYS A 3 -11.63 -6.52 -0.97
CA LYS A 3 -10.33 -6.38 -1.65
C LYS A 3 -9.19 -6.68 -0.69
N LEU A 4 -8.24 -7.48 -1.14
CA LEU A 4 -7.06 -7.86 -0.35
C LEU A 4 -6.01 -6.75 -0.40
N VAL A 5 -5.61 -6.25 0.78
CA VAL A 5 -4.55 -5.24 0.91
C VAL A 5 -3.40 -5.83 1.70
N PHE A 6 -2.20 -5.73 1.15
CA PHE A 6 -0.98 -6.08 1.87
C PHE A 6 -0.46 -4.85 2.59
N ILE A 7 -0.18 -4.99 3.88
CA ILE A 7 0.41 -3.92 4.69
C ILE A 7 1.75 -4.41 5.20
N ILE A 8 2.82 -3.72 4.83
CA ILE A 8 4.17 -4.05 5.26
C ILE A 8 4.55 -3.07 6.35
N GLU A 9 4.51 -3.53 7.58
CA GLU A 9 4.73 -2.76 8.79
C GLU A 9 5.38 -3.66 9.84
N ASP A 10 6.53 -3.26 10.38
CA ASP A 10 7.26 -4.08 11.35
C ASP A 10 6.82 -3.89 12.80
N ASP A 11 6.01 -2.87 13.10
CA ASP A 11 5.46 -2.65 14.43
C ASP A 11 4.15 -3.40 14.60
N LEU A 12 4.12 -4.36 15.54
CA LEU A 12 2.95 -5.22 15.76
C LEU A 12 1.72 -4.46 16.22
N ALA A 13 1.89 -3.41 17.03
CA ALA A 13 0.76 -2.59 17.49
C ALA A 13 0.13 -1.83 16.32
N GLN A 14 0.95 -1.31 15.42
CA GLN A 14 0.46 -0.64 14.21
C GLN A 14 -0.22 -1.61 13.25
N GLN A 15 0.34 -2.81 13.07
CA GLN A 15 -0.31 -3.85 12.27
C GLN A 15 -1.73 -4.13 12.78
N LYS A 16 -1.85 -4.32 14.08
CA LYS A 16 -3.13 -4.62 14.72
C LYS A 16 -4.14 -3.49 14.54
N MET A 17 -3.69 -2.26 14.73
CA MET A 17 -4.54 -1.08 14.57
C MET A 17 -5.05 -0.96 13.14
N LEU A 18 -4.18 -1.13 12.16
CA LEU A 18 -4.55 -1.04 10.75
C LEU A 18 -5.50 -2.16 10.35
N GLN A 19 -5.22 -3.38 10.81
CA GLN A 19 -6.07 -4.53 10.52
C GLN A 19 -7.48 -4.34 11.06
N VAL A 20 -7.60 -3.95 12.32
CA VAL A 20 -8.90 -3.69 12.96
C VAL A 20 -9.65 -2.59 12.21
N HIS A 21 -8.96 -1.50 11.90
CA HIS A 21 -9.59 -0.37 11.21
C HIS A 21 -10.15 -0.78 9.84
N PHE A 22 -9.36 -1.44 9.00
CA PHE A 22 -9.80 -1.76 7.65
C PHE A 22 -10.77 -2.93 7.58
N GLU A 23 -10.63 -3.94 8.43
CA GLU A 23 -11.50 -5.11 8.37
C GLU A 23 -12.81 -4.90 9.13
N GLN A 24 -12.78 -4.25 10.30
CA GLN A 24 -13.96 -4.10 11.15
C GLN A 24 -14.70 -2.79 10.90
N ALA A 25 -13.99 -1.68 10.85
CA ALA A 25 -14.64 -0.37 10.70
C ALA A 25 -15.18 -0.14 9.30
N LEU A 26 -14.47 -0.59 8.27
CA LEU A 26 -14.85 -0.34 6.89
C LEU A 26 -15.51 -1.54 6.21
N GLY A 27 -15.10 -2.74 6.56
CA GLY A 27 -15.68 -3.97 6.03
C GLY A 27 -15.44 -4.23 4.53
N SER A 28 -14.74 -3.33 3.84
CA SER A 28 -14.51 -3.43 2.39
C SER A 28 -13.20 -4.10 2.02
N TYR A 29 -12.33 -4.32 3.00
CA TYR A 29 -10.99 -4.82 2.78
C TYR A 29 -10.68 -6.03 3.66
N ILE A 30 -9.83 -6.92 3.13
CA ILE A 30 -9.16 -7.96 3.89
C ILE A 30 -7.70 -7.55 3.97
N VAL A 31 -7.14 -7.53 5.18
CA VAL A 31 -5.77 -7.07 5.40
C VAL A 31 -4.87 -8.25 5.71
N ARG A 32 -3.74 -8.30 5.03
CA ARG A 32 -2.66 -9.22 5.35
C ARG A 32 -1.41 -8.42 5.68
N CYS A 33 -0.93 -8.56 6.92
CA CYS A 33 0.22 -7.81 7.41
C CYS A 33 1.50 -8.63 7.33
N PHE A 34 2.58 -7.97 6.92
CA PHE A 34 3.92 -8.55 6.90
C PHE A 34 4.86 -7.62 7.65
N ALA A 35 5.67 -8.16 8.53
CA ALA A 35 6.71 -7.40 9.22
C ALA A 35 7.93 -7.19 8.31
N ASP A 36 8.13 -8.08 7.35
CA ASP A 36 9.30 -8.13 6.49
C ASP A 36 8.90 -8.05 5.01
N PRO A 37 9.42 -7.08 4.26
CA PRO A 37 9.13 -6.99 2.83
C PRO A 37 9.55 -8.22 2.02
N GLU A 38 10.63 -8.88 2.40
CA GLU A 38 11.07 -10.10 1.71
C GLU A 38 10.04 -11.22 1.85
N GLU A 39 9.39 -11.30 3.00
CA GLU A 39 8.30 -12.27 3.21
C GLU A 39 7.09 -11.92 2.36
N MET A 40 6.75 -10.64 2.27
CA MET A 40 5.63 -10.17 1.45
C MET A 40 5.80 -10.57 -0.02
N ILE A 41 7.01 -10.43 -0.55
CA ILE A 41 7.30 -10.75 -1.94
C ILE A 41 6.96 -12.20 -2.28
N LYS A 42 7.15 -13.12 -1.35
CA LYS A 42 6.83 -14.53 -1.53
C LYS A 42 5.33 -14.80 -1.69
N HIS A 43 4.49 -13.84 -1.33
CA HIS A 43 3.03 -13.98 -1.33
C HIS A 43 2.34 -13.13 -2.40
N LEU A 44 3.07 -12.56 -3.35
CA LEU A 44 2.49 -11.74 -4.41
C LEU A 44 1.59 -12.51 -5.38
N ASP A 45 1.70 -13.84 -5.39
CA ASP A 45 0.78 -14.70 -6.14
C ASP A 45 -0.66 -14.65 -5.61
N GLU A 46 -0.87 -14.16 -4.38
CA GLU A 46 -2.20 -13.92 -3.83
C GLU A 46 -2.89 -12.73 -4.51
N LYS A 47 -2.19 -11.97 -5.34
CA LYS A 47 -2.70 -10.85 -6.14
C LYS A 47 -3.36 -9.77 -5.30
N PRO A 48 -2.61 -9.10 -4.42
CA PRO A 48 -3.19 -8.01 -3.64
C PRO A 48 -3.71 -6.89 -4.54
N PHE A 49 -4.80 -6.27 -4.12
CA PHE A 49 -5.39 -5.11 -4.78
C PHE A 49 -4.49 -3.88 -4.65
N ALA A 50 -3.81 -3.74 -3.50
CA ALA A 50 -2.90 -2.64 -3.21
C ALA A 50 -1.91 -3.06 -2.14
N ILE A 51 -0.79 -2.35 -2.07
CA ILE A 51 0.23 -2.53 -1.04
C ILE A 51 0.42 -1.21 -0.30
N VAL A 52 0.44 -1.27 1.03
CA VAL A 52 0.82 -0.15 1.90
C VAL A 52 2.21 -0.44 2.43
N LEU A 53 3.16 0.42 2.13
CA LEU A 53 4.59 0.19 2.32
C LEU A 53 5.22 1.30 3.16
N ASP A 54 5.97 0.95 4.21
CA ASP A 54 6.75 1.90 5.00
C ASP A 54 8.13 2.13 4.39
N HIS A 55 8.85 3.12 4.91
CA HIS A 55 10.22 3.43 4.49
C HIS A 55 11.27 2.63 5.26
N PHE A 56 11.11 2.52 6.58
CA PHE A 56 12.08 1.86 7.45
C PHE A 56 11.60 0.49 7.91
N PHE A 57 12.51 -0.48 7.89
CA PHE A 57 12.27 -1.81 8.41
C PHE A 57 13.42 -2.22 9.33
N ASN A 58 13.09 -2.82 10.48
CA ASN A 58 14.08 -3.25 11.45
C ASN A 58 15.06 -4.25 10.86
N HIS A 59 16.32 -4.13 11.23
CA HIS A 59 17.39 -5.07 10.85
C HIS A 59 17.67 -5.16 9.34
N GLN A 60 17.27 -4.13 8.58
CA GLN A 60 17.50 -4.09 7.15
C GLN A 60 18.17 -2.80 6.72
N THR A 61 19.06 -2.91 5.72
CA THR A 61 19.67 -1.75 5.07
C THR A 61 18.80 -1.21 3.94
N LYS A 62 18.00 -2.08 3.31
CA LYS A 62 17.06 -1.67 2.27
C LYS A 62 15.89 -0.92 2.86
N THR A 63 15.43 0.10 2.14
CA THR A 63 14.27 0.92 2.53
C THR A 63 13.06 0.59 1.67
N GLY A 64 11.91 1.16 2.03
CA GLY A 64 10.71 1.05 1.22
C GLY A 64 10.93 1.53 -0.21
N LEU A 65 11.79 2.54 -0.42
CA LEU A 65 12.11 3.03 -1.76
C LEU A 65 12.77 1.95 -2.63
N ASP A 66 13.66 1.16 -2.04
CA ASP A 66 14.30 0.02 -2.74
C ASP A 66 13.25 -1.02 -3.14
N TYR A 67 12.33 -1.36 -2.23
CA TYR A 67 11.27 -2.31 -2.52
C TYR A 67 10.25 -1.77 -3.51
N LEU A 68 9.95 -0.49 -3.44
CA LEU A 68 9.05 0.16 -4.40
C LEU A 68 9.63 0.04 -5.83
N ALA A 69 10.91 0.32 -5.99
CA ALA A 69 11.57 0.20 -7.29
C ALA A 69 11.52 -1.24 -7.82
N LEU A 70 11.79 -2.21 -6.96
CA LEU A 70 11.75 -3.63 -7.30
C LEU A 70 10.34 -4.07 -7.72
N LEU A 71 9.34 -3.69 -6.92
CA LEU A 71 7.94 -4.03 -7.19
C LEU A 71 7.45 -3.38 -8.48
N ARG A 72 7.80 -2.13 -8.71
CA ARG A 72 7.36 -1.40 -9.89
C ARG A 72 7.96 -1.97 -11.18
N LYS A 73 9.17 -2.44 -11.12
CA LYS A 73 9.83 -3.08 -12.25
C LYS A 73 9.08 -4.35 -12.70
N LYS A 74 8.56 -5.11 -11.75
CA LYS A 74 7.87 -6.38 -12.02
C LYS A 74 6.35 -6.20 -12.19
N TYR A 75 5.75 -5.27 -11.48
CA TYR A 75 4.31 -5.03 -11.45
C TYR A 75 4.03 -3.55 -11.71
N SER A 76 3.97 -3.18 -12.98
CA SER A 76 3.87 -1.77 -13.37
C SER A 76 2.57 -1.08 -12.94
N SER A 77 1.49 -1.85 -12.75
CA SER A 77 0.16 -1.32 -12.44
C SER A 77 -0.31 -1.56 -11.02
N LEU A 78 0.46 -2.28 -10.21
CA LEU A 78 0.06 -2.59 -8.84
C LEU A 78 0.07 -1.30 -8.00
N PRO A 79 -1.06 -0.88 -7.42
CA PRO A 79 -1.08 0.34 -6.60
C PRO A 79 -0.27 0.16 -5.32
N ILE A 80 0.66 1.08 -5.08
CA ILE A 80 1.50 1.08 -3.89
C ILE A 80 1.37 2.44 -3.22
N ILE A 81 0.93 2.43 -1.95
CA ILE A 81 0.80 3.61 -1.12
C ILE A 81 1.96 3.61 -0.12
N TYR A 82 2.72 4.69 -0.08
CA TYR A 82 3.79 4.86 0.90
C TYR A 82 3.20 5.44 2.18
N HIS A 83 3.49 4.81 3.32
CA HIS A 83 2.96 5.21 4.63
C HIS A 83 4.09 5.18 5.65
N THR A 84 4.56 6.34 6.08
CA THR A 84 5.78 6.45 6.88
C THR A 84 5.77 7.66 7.81
N THR A 85 6.57 7.60 8.88
CA THR A 85 6.82 8.75 9.74
C THR A 85 7.83 9.73 9.14
N LEU A 86 8.53 9.34 8.07
CA LEU A 86 9.58 10.16 7.49
C LEU A 86 9.01 11.36 6.74
N ASN A 87 9.26 12.55 7.25
CA ASN A 87 8.86 13.82 6.63
C ASN A 87 10.09 14.45 5.95
N ASP A 88 10.40 13.97 4.75
CA ASP A 88 11.55 14.40 3.96
C ASP A 88 11.10 14.62 2.53
N GLU A 89 11.16 15.85 2.06
CA GLU A 89 10.69 16.22 0.72
C GLU A 89 11.48 15.53 -0.38
N SER A 90 12.78 15.37 -0.22
CA SER A 90 13.64 14.70 -1.20
C SER A 90 13.22 13.22 -1.36
N VAL A 91 12.97 12.53 -0.24
CA VAL A 91 12.51 11.15 -0.27
C VAL A 91 11.10 11.07 -0.87
N ARG A 92 10.22 11.98 -0.50
CA ARG A 92 8.87 12.05 -1.05
C ARG A 92 8.90 12.16 -2.59
N GLU A 93 9.70 13.06 -3.12
CA GLU A 93 9.83 13.23 -4.57
C GLU A 93 10.32 11.96 -5.24
N ARG A 94 11.32 11.31 -4.67
CA ARG A 94 11.86 10.06 -5.20
C ARG A 94 10.83 8.93 -5.17
N VAL A 95 10.07 8.83 -4.09
CA VAL A 95 9.01 7.84 -3.93
C VAL A 95 7.92 8.05 -4.99
N MET A 96 7.48 9.28 -5.17
CA MET A 96 6.44 9.58 -6.17
C MET A 96 6.95 9.34 -7.60
N LYS A 97 8.18 9.71 -7.89
CA LYS A 97 8.81 9.43 -9.19
C LYS A 97 8.98 7.94 -9.44
N SER A 98 9.19 7.17 -8.38
CA SER A 98 9.32 5.71 -8.48
C SER A 98 7.99 4.99 -8.65
N GLY A 99 6.88 5.71 -8.66
CA GLY A 99 5.58 5.18 -9.04
C GLY A 99 4.62 4.87 -7.90
N ALA A 100 4.85 5.40 -6.69
CA ALA A 100 3.86 5.31 -5.62
C ALA A 100 2.61 6.13 -6.00
N VAL A 101 1.44 5.66 -5.61
CA VAL A 101 0.18 6.37 -5.83
C VAL A 101 0.06 7.57 -4.91
N GLN A 102 0.50 7.42 -3.66
CA GLN A 102 0.50 8.47 -2.66
C GLN A 102 1.60 8.27 -1.64
N TYR A 103 2.01 9.38 -1.01
CA TYR A 103 2.93 9.40 0.12
C TYR A 103 2.17 9.96 1.31
N ILE A 104 1.94 9.14 2.33
CA ILE A 104 1.12 9.50 3.49
C ILE A 104 1.99 9.46 4.75
N LEU A 105 2.05 10.59 5.46
CA LEU A 105 2.72 10.64 6.76
C LEU A 105 1.88 9.96 7.82
N LYS A 106 2.54 9.21 8.71
CA LYS A 106 1.92 8.61 9.88
C LYS A 106 1.65 9.69 10.93
N ASP A 107 0.41 10.14 11.01
CA ASP A 107 -0.07 11.09 12.00
C ASP A 107 -1.49 10.72 12.43
N SER A 108 -2.15 11.58 13.19
CA SER A 108 -3.50 11.30 13.71
C SER A 108 -4.56 11.16 12.61
N ALA A 109 -4.31 11.67 11.41
CA ALA A 109 -5.24 11.61 10.29
C ALA A 109 -4.86 10.56 9.23
N SER A 110 -3.80 9.79 9.44
CA SER A 110 -3.28 8.90 8.40
C SER A 110 -4.24 7.76 8.05
N LEU A 111 -5.01 7.25 9.01
CA LEU A 111 -5.99 6.20 8.74
C LEU A 111 -7.06 6.66 7.75
N VAL A 112 -7.55 7.89 7.90
CA VAL A 112 -8.53 8.49 6.98
C VAL A 112 -7.92 8.66 5.61
N ARG A 113 -6.68 9.13 5.52
CA ARG A 113 -6.00 9.31 4.24
C ARG A 113 -5.73 7.98 3.53
N LEU A 114 -5.35 6.94 4.28
CA LEU A 114 -5.18 5.59 3.72
C LEU A 114 -6.50 5.07 3.15
N ARG A 115 -7.58 5.21 3.90
CA ARG A 115 -8.91 4.80 3.43
C ARG A 115 -9.28 5.55 2.14
N THR A 116 -9.11 6.87 2.14
CA THR A 116 -9.44 7.70 0.98
C THR A 116 -8.63 7.28 -0.24
N ALA A 117 -7.34 6.99 -0.05
CA ALA A 117 -6.47 6.53 -1.13
C ALA A 117 -6.93 5.16 -1.68
N LEU A 118 -7.24 4.21 -0.80
CA LEU A 118 -7.71 2.89 -1.21
C LEU A 118 -9.06 2.96 -1.94
N ASP A 119 -9.99 3.76 -1.42
CA ASP A 119 -11.30 3.94 -2.04
C ASP A 119 -11.16 4.59 -3.43
N SER A 120 -10.27 5.57 -3.56
CA SER A 120 -9.99 6.22 -4.84
C SER A 120 -9.44 5.24 -5.87
N ILE A 121 -8.54 4.34 -5.47
CA ILE A 121 -8.01 3.29 -6.34
C ILE A 121 -9.14 2.36 -6.78
N HIS A 122 -9.98 1.95 -5.85
CA HIS A 122 -11.11 1.07 -6.11
C HIS A 122 -12.08 1.68 -7.13
N GLU A 123 -12.39 2.97 -6.99
CA GLU A 123 -13.26 3.68 -7.93
C GLU A 123 -12.66 3.75 -9.33
N LYS A 124 -11.37 4.05 -9.44
CA LYS A 124 -10.67 4.12 -10.73
C LYS A 124 -10.68 2.78 -11.44
N GLU A 125 -10.43 1.70 -10.72
CA GLU A 125 -10.48 0.34 -11.28
C GLU A 125 -11.89 -0.01 -11.76
N GLY A 126 -12.91 0.34 -10.98
CA GLY A 126 -14.30 0.14 -11.35
C GLY A 126 -14.64 0.85 -12.66
N ARG A 127 -14.21 2.10 -12.83
CA ARG A 127 -14.41 2.87 -14.06
C ARG A 127 -13.69 2.26 -15.24
N ARG A 128 -12.45 1.81 -15.07
CA ARG A 128 -11.70 1.14 -16.14
C ARG A 128 -12.41 -0.13 -16.59
N GLY A 129 -12.88 -0.93 -15.66
CA GLY A 129 -13.64 -2.14 -15.96
C GLY A 129 -14.91 -1.84 -16.75
N PHE A 130 -15.66 -0.83 -16.33
CA PHE A 130 -16.88 -0.38 -16.99
C PHE A 130 -16.59 0.11 -18.42
N LEU A 131 -15.62 1.01 -18.59
CA LEU A 131 -15.24 1.53 -19.90
C LEU A 131 -14.73 0.43 -20.82
N GLY A 132 -13.92 -0.48 -20.30
CA GLY A 132 -13.43 -1.61 -21.07
C GLY A 132 -14.55 -2.48 -21.62
N ARG A 133 -15.62 -2.69 -20.83
CA ARG A 133 -16.81 -3.44 -21.28
C ARG A 133 -17.58 -2.71 -22.37
N LEU A 134 -17.63 -1.37 -22.31
CA LEU A 134 -18.35 -0.57 -23.31
C LEU A 134 -17.66 -0.57 -24.66
N PHE A 135 -16.34 -0.68 -24.69
CA PHE A 135 -15.55 -0.54 -25.91
C PHE A 135 -14.93 -1.84 -26.41
N ARG A 136 -15.42 -2.95 -25.94
CA ARG A 136 -14.99 -4.26 -26.45
C ARG A 136 -15.53 -4.55 -27.85
#